data_bc1778e82e1d5603bb64f13ac9bbac53
#
_entry.id   bc1778e82e1d5603bb64f13ac9bbac53
#
_cell.length_a   1.000
_cell.length_b   1.000
_cell.length_c   1.000
_cell.angle_alpha   90.00
_cell.angle_beta   90.00
_cell.angle_gamma   90.00
#
_symmetry.space_group_name_H-M   'P 1'
#
loop_
_entity.id
_entity.type
_entity.pdbx_description
1 polymer ?
#
loop_
_entity_poly.entity_id
_entity_poly.type
_entity_poly.pdbx_seq_one_letter_code
_entity_poly.pdbx_strand_id
1 'polypeptide(L)' 'MNTEEKIHAVHMLSEDGVLTMKGAVAEAAEMLGISVPTFYRYMKKEIG' A
#
# COMPACT_ATOMS: atom_id res chain seq x y z
N MET A 1 9.47 3.69 9.72
CA MET A 1 8.92 4.09 8.41
C MET A 1 7.87 5.18 8.60
N ASN A 2 8.03 6.32 7.93
CA ASN A 2 7.07 7.42 8.06
C ASN A 2 5.92 7.27 7.07
N THR A 3 4.92 8.15 7.16
CA THR A 3 3.73 8.07 6.33
C THR A 3 4.03 8.19 4.85
N GLU A 4 4.95 9.09 4.48
CA GLU A 4 5.31 9.28 3.08
C GLU A 4 5.96 8.03 2.50
N GLU A 5 6.81 7.39 3.26
CA GLU A 5 7.44 6.14 2.83
C GLU A 5 6.42 5.04 2.65
N LYS A 6 5.43 4.97 3.54
CA LYS A 6 4.36 3.98 3.43
C LYS A 6 3.52 4.21 2.17
N ILE A 7 3.19 5.47 1.90
CA ILE A 7 2.44 5.82 0.69
C ILE A 7 3.24 5.44 -0.56
N HIS A 8 4.52 5.75 -0.56
CA HIS A 8 5.39 5.39 -1.68
C HIS A 8 5.45 3.88 -1.89
N ALA A 9 5.60 3.12 -0.82
CA ALA A 9 5.62 1.66 -0.89
C ALA A 9 4.31 1.11 -1.46
N VAL A 10 3.18 1.66 -1.03
CA VAL A 10 1.87 1.24 -1.54
C VAL A 10 1.78 1.49 -3.05
N HIS A 11 2.23 2.65 -3.51
CA HIS A 11 2.20 2.97 -4.94
C HIS A 11 3.10 2.05 -5.75
N MET A 12 4.28 1.73 -5.25
CA MET A 12 5.18 0.81 -5.93
C MET A 12 4.59 -0.58 -6.06
N LEU A 13 3.96 -1.08 -5.01
CA LEU A 13 3.31 -2.38 -5.04
C LEU A 13 2.15 -2.40 -6.03
N SER A 14 1.41 -1.29 -6.10
CA SER A 14 0.32 -1.16 -7.06
C SER A 14 0.82 -1.19 -8.50
N GLU A 15 1.92 -0.50 -8.77
CA GLU A 15 2.51 -0.46 -10.11
C GLU A 15 3.05 -1.82 -10.55
N ASP A 16 3.59 -2.59 -9.62
CA ASP A 16 4.13 -3.90 -9.93
C ASP A 16 3.06 -4.96 -10.20
N GLY A 17 1.79 -4.60 -10.03
CA GLY A 17 0.70 -5.53 -10.25
C GLY A 17 0.54 -6.57 -9.16
N VAL A 18 1.29 -6.47 -8.08
CA VAL A 18 1.21 -7.41 -6.96
C VAL A 18 -0.19 -7.41 -6.36
N LEU A 19 -0.86 -6.27 -6.40
CA LEU A 19 -2.18 -6.10 -5.80
C LEU A 19 -3.31 -6.74 -6.60
N THR A 20 -3.01 -7.32 -7.75
CA THR A 20 -4.01 -8.08 -8.52
C THR A 20 -4.22 -9.46 -7.92
N MET A 21 -3.31 -9.92 -7.08
CA MET A 21 -3.42 -11.22 -6.42
C MET A 21 -4.34 -11.12 -5.22
N LYS A 22 -5.22 -12.10 -5.08
CA LYS A 22 -6.16 -12.14 -3.97
C LYS A 22 -5.39 -12.26 -2.65
N GLY A 23 -5.68 -11.38 -1.71
CA GLY A 23 -5.03 -11.38 -0.42
C GLY A 23 -3.74 -10.58 -0.34
N ALA A 24 -3.20 -10.14 -1.48
CA ALA A 24 -1.96 -9.39 -1.50
C ALA A 24 -2.08 -8.05 -0.75
N VAL A 25 -3.23 -7.40 -0.86
CA VAL A 25 -3.47 -6.14 -0.15
C VAL A 25 -3.38 -6.33 1.37
N ALA A 26 -4.00 -7.39 1.87
CA ALA A 26 -3.98 -7.67 3.31
C ALA A 26 -2.55 -7.94 3.79
N GLU A 27 -1.79 -8.74 3.05
CA GLU A 27 -0.40 -9.02 3.39
C GLU A 27 0.46 -7.76 3.35
N ALA A 28 0.31 -6.97 2.31
CA ALA A 28 1.09 -5.74 2.17
C ALA A 28 0.77 -4.75 3.30
N ALA A 29 -0.51 -4.60 3.63
CA ALA A 29 -0.92 -3.72 4.73
C ALA A 29 -0.30 -4.19 6.05
N GLU A 30 -0.31 -5.49 6.30
CA GLU A 30 0.29 -6.05 7.50
C GLU A 30 1.80 -5.79 7.56
N MET A 31 2.48 -5.96 6.45
CA MET A 31 3.92 -5.68 6.36
C MET A 31 4.24 -4.23 6.64
N LEU A 32 3.37 -3.32 6.24
CA LEU A 32 3.55 -1.89 6.46
C LEU A 32 3.04 -1.44 7.82
N GLY A 33 2.39 -2.32 8.57
CA GLY A 33 1.85 -1.99 9.88
C GLY A 33 0.63 -1.08 9.82
N ILE A 34 -0.15 -1.17 8.74
CA ILE A 34 -1.36 -0.36 8.55
C ILE A 34 -2.56 -1.28 8.32
N SER A 35 -3.76 -0.73 8.45
CA SER A 35 -4.98 -1.48 8.17
C SER A 35 -5.27 -1.51 6.67
N VAL A 36 -6.11 -2.46 6.23
CA VAL A 36 -6.50 -2.55 4.83
C VAL A 36 -7.19 -1.26 4.35
N PRO A 37 -8.14 -0.68 5.09
CA PRO A 37 -8.73 0.60 4.69
C PRO A 37 -7.69 1.71 4.52
N THR A 38 -6.69 1.75 5.41
CA THR A 38 -5.62 2.73 5.31
C THR A 38 -4.77 2.49 4.07
N PHE A 39 -4.53 1.22 3.74
CA PHE A 39 -3.81 0.86 2.53
C PHE A 39 -4.48 1.45 1.29
N TYR A 40 -5.80 1.28 1.17
CA TYR A 40 -6.54 1.84 0.04
C TYR A 40 -6.52 3.37 0.03
N ARG A 41 -6.56 3.98 1.22
CA ARG A 41 -6.46 5.43 1.33
C ARG A 41 -5.11 5.91 0.80
N TYR A 42 -4.04 5.23 1.17
CA TYR A 42 -2.70 5.58 0.69
C TYR A 42 -2.55 5.36 -0.81
N MET A 43 -3.22 4.33 -1.33
CA MET A 43 -3.19 4.06 -2.76
C MET A 43 -3.77 5.23 -3.57
N LYS A 44 -4.76 5.92 -3.01
CA LYS A 44 -5.41 7.05 -3.66
C LYS A 44 -4.64 8.35 -3.49
N LYS A 45 -3.73 8.43 -2.52
CA LYS A 45 -2.95 9.63 -2.31
C LYS A 45 -1.88 9.78 -3.36
N GLU A 46 -1.66 11.00 -3.80
CA GLU A 46 -0.59 11.28 -4.74
C GLU A 46 0.75 11.39 -4.02
N ILE A 47 1.81 10.92 -4.69
CA ILE A 47 3.17 11.05 -4.20
C ILE A 47 3.70 12.42 -4.61
N GLY A 48 4.17 13.19 -3.67
CA GLY A 48 4.79 14.46 -4.00
C GLY A 48 4.26 15.64 -3.31
#